data_163dbeff5dcd326fa553bfa74a009d88
#
_entry.id   163dbeff5dcd326fa553bfa74a009d88
#
_cell.length_a   1.000
_cell.length_b   1.000
_cell.length_c   1.000
_cell.angle_alpha   90.00
_cell.angle_beta   90.00
_cell.angle_gamma   90.00
#
_symmetry.space_group_name_H-M   'P 1'
#
loop_
_entity.id
_entity.type
_entity.pdbx_description
1 polymer ?
#
loop_
_entity_poly.entity_id
_entity_poly.type
_entity_poly.pdbx_seq_one_letter_code
_entity_poly.pdbx_strand_id
1 'polypeptide(L)'
;MNGFKIMGMADEGKCEHCGANCPKRRIYVMPVDADGNHDGEVQRWGVICASKARGNKGSASDAQHLAKFARHIDRVRAVAELTGNYADVRRACYYPMELRDGMVRIFSGLNRSCNVPDAEFPMPVLAG
;
A
#
# COMPACT_ATOMS: atom_id res chain seq x y z
N MET A 1 -1.45 0.68 -16.74
CA MET A 1 -1.37 0.94 -15.30
C MET A 1 -1.08 2.42 -15.09
N ASN A 2 -1.94 3.12 -14.36
CA ASN A 2 -1.79 4.56 -14.09
C ASN A 2 -1.29 4.86 -12.67
N GLY A 3 -1.09 3.86 -11.88
CA GLY A 3 -0.61 3.94 -10.50
C GLY A 3 -0.76 2.60 -9.82
N PHE A 4 -0.56 2.58 -8.52
CA PHE A 4 -0.71 1.35 -7.76
C PHE A 4 -1.05 1.68 -6.30
N LYS A 5 -1.74 0.75 -5.64
CA LYS A 5 -1.95 0.78 -4.19
C LYS A 5 -0.90 -0.11 -3.53
N ILE A 6 -0.46 0.29 -2.35
CA ILE A 6 0.49 -0.49 -1.56
C ILE A 6 -0.31 -1.33 -0.58
N MET A 7 -0.08 -2.65 -0.63
CA MET A 7 -0.84 -3.62 0.16
C MET A 7 -0.11 -4.04 1.44
N GLY A 8 1.18 -3.75 1.54
CA GLY A 8 2.01 -4.09 2.70
C GLY A 8 3.41 -4.51 2.29
N MET A 9 4.21 -4.93 3.27
CA MET A 9 5.54 -5.50 3.02
C MET A 9 5.38 -6.92 2.49
N ALA A 10 6.23 -7.28 1.55
CA ALA A 10 6.25 -8.61 0.98
C ALA A 10 7.36 -9.46 1.59
N ASP A 11 7.12 -10.77 1.58
CA ASP A 11 8.10 -11.77 1.96
C ASP A 11 9.17 -11.93 0.88
N GLU A 12 10.09 -12.87 1.08
CA GLU A 12 11.15 -13.16 0.13
C GLU A 12 10.60 -13.61 -1.23
N GLY A 13 11.34 -13.30 -2.27
CA GLY A 13 11.00 -13.70 -3.62
C GLY A 13 11.50 -12.72 -4.66
N LYS A 14 11.19 -13.02 -5.90
CA LYS A 14 11.59 -12.18 -7.03
C LYS A 14 10.65 -10.99 -7.18
N CYS A 15 11.20 -9.88 -7.64
CA CYS A 15 10.40 -8.74 -8.06
C CYS A 15 9.69 -9.09 -9.38
N GLU A 16 8.38 -9.07 -9.37
CA GLU A 16 7.58 -9.40 -10.57
C GLU A 16 7.61 -8.30 -11.62
N HIS A 17 8.11 -7.13 -11.26
CA HIS A 17 8.26 -6.01 -12.20
C HIS A 17 9.52 -6.16 -13.07
N CYS A 18 10.65 -6.52 -12.48
CA CYS A 18 11.92 -6.64 -13.20
C CYS A 18 12.48 -8.07 -13.25
N GLY A 19 11.88 -9.01 -12.52
CA GLY A 19 12.32 -10.39 -12.48
C GLY A 19 13.58 -10.65 -11.65
N ALA A 20 14.21 -9.62 -11.12
CA ALA A 20 15.43 -9.78 -10.34
C ALA A 20 15.14 -10.22 -8.90
N ASN A 21 16.10 -10.94 -8.32
CA ASN A 21 16.09 -11.17 -6.87
C ASN A 21 16.38 -9.84 -6.19
N CYS A 22 15.37 -9.26 -5.56
CA CYS A 22 15.54 -8.05 -4.77
C CYS A 22 15.97 -8.45 -3.36
N PRO A 23 17.25 -8.35 -3.02
CA PRO A 23 17.75 -8.83 -1.71
C PRO A 23 17.30 -7.95 -0.55
N LYS A 24 16.75 -6.78 -0.86
CA LYS A 24 16.32 -5.84 0.14
C LYS A 24 14.79 -5.75 0.15
N ARG A 25 14.23 -4.61 0.32
CA ARG A 25 12.83 -4.40 0.61
C ARG A 25 11.93 -4.68 -0.60
N ARG A 26 10.89 -5.46 -0.36
CA ARG A 26 9.84 -5.75 -1.33
C ARG A 26 8.50 -5.38 -0.74
N ILE A 27 7.61 -4.96 -1.60
CA ILE A 27 6.24 -4.58 -1.20
C ILE A 27 5.24 -5.28 -2.09
N TYR A 28 4.05 -5.53 -1.55
CA TYR A 28 2.91 -5.94 -2.36
C TYR A 28 2.23 -4.72 -2.93
N VAL A 29 1.99 -4.73 -4.22
CA VAL A 29 1.33 -3.65 -4.93
C VAL A 29 0.11 -4.18 -5.69
N MET A 30 -0.91 -3.35 -5.80
CA MET A 30 -2.08 -3.61 -6.62
C MET A 30 -2.11 -2.54 -7.71
N PRO A 31 -1.84 -2.88 -8.98
CA PRO A 31 -1.98 -1.93 -10.07
C PRO A 31 -3.39 -1.38 -10.16
N VAL A 32 -3.51 -0.12 -10.50
CA VAL A 32 -4.81 0.53 -10.69
C VAL A 32 -4.87 1.24 -12.04
N ASP A 33 -6.08 1.41 -12.56
CA ASP A 33 -6.34 2.19 -13.77
C ASP A 33 -6.51 3.68 -13.45
N ALA A 34 -6.88 4.47 -14.47
CA ALA A 34 -7.05 5.92 -14.31
C ALA A 34 -8.14 6.29 -13.30
N ASP A 35 -9.12 5.43 -13.09
CA ASP A 35 -10.22 5.65 -12.16
C ASP A 35 -9.91 5.11 -10.76
N GLY A 36 -8.75 4.52 -10.57
CA GLY A 36 -8.34 3.94 -9.30
C GLY A 36 -8.87 2.54 -9.04
N ASN A 37 -9.48 1.91 -10.04
CA ASN A 37 -9.95 0.54 -9.94
C ASN A 37 -8.80 -0.44 -10.11
N HIS A 38 -8.92 -1.62 -9.49
CA HIS A 38 -7.89 -2.65 -9.59
C HIS A 38 -7.72 -3.09 -11.05
N ASP A 39 -6.47 -3.10 -11.50
CA ASP A 39 -6.09 -3.39 -12.88
C ASP A 39 -5.10 -4.56 -12.90
N GLY A 40 -5.59 -5.73 -12.51
CA GLY A 40 -4.78 -6.95 -12.44
C GLY A 40 -4.77 -7.55 -11.03
N GLU A 41 -3.74 -8.32 -10.76
CA GLU A 41 -3.56 -9.01 -9.49
C GLU A 41 -2.50 -8.33 -8.64
N VAL A 42 -2.51 -8.60 -7.34
CA VAL A 42 -1.46 -8.16 -6.42
C VAL A 42 -0.12 -8.75 -6.87
N GLN A 43 0.88 -7.90 -6.97
CA GLN A 43 2.23 -8.25 -7.38
C GLN A 43 3.23 -7.91 -6.28
N ARG A 44 4.37 -8.60 -6.31
CA ARG A 44 5.48 -8.33 -5.41
C ARG A 44 6.56 -7.56 -6.18
N TRP A 45 6.83 -6.34 -5.76
CA TRP A 45 7.83 -5.47 -6.40
C TRP A 45 8.91 -5.06 -5.40
N GLY A 46 10.16 -4.97 -5.85
CA GLY A 46 11.18 -4.27 -5.10
C GLY A 46 10.83 -2.79 -4.99
N VAL A 47 11.20 -2.15 -3.88
CA VAL A 47 10.87 -0.73 -3.66
C VAL A 47 11.52 0.19 -4.68
N ILE A 48 12.68 -0.19 -5.23
CA ILE A 48 13.31 0.59 -6.29
C ILE A 48 12.48 0.52 -7.58
N CYS A 49 11.99 -0.67 -7.93
CA CYS A 49 11.11 -0.83 -9.09
C CYS A 49 9.80 -0.05 -8.91
N ALA A 50 9.23 -0.08 -7.72
CA ALA A 50 8.02 0.68 -7.40
C ALA A 50 8.28 2.19 -7.54
N SER A 51 9.42 2.68 -7.06
CA SER A 51 9.82 4.07 -7.21
C SER A 51 9.94 4.47 -8.68
N LYS A 52 10.56 3.63 -9.50
CA LYS A 52 10.66 3.86 -10.95
C LYS A 52 9.28 3.88 -11.61
N ALA A 53 8.41 2.96 -11.24
CA ALA A 53 7.06 2.86 -11.80
C ALA A 53 6.23 4.11 -11.54
N ARG A 54 6.47 4.82 -10.43
CA ARG A 54 5.77 6.06 -10.14
C ARG A 54 6.52 7.31 -10.63
N GLY A 55 7.58 7.13 -11.42
CA GLY A 55 8.28 8.23 -12.09
C GLY A 55 9.41 8.87 -11.30
N ASN A 56 9.86 8.26 -10.19
CA ASN A 56 10.92 8.82 -9.34
C ASN A 56 12.30 8.22 -9.61
N LYS A 57 12.48 7.52 -10.71
CA LYS A 57 13.76 7.00 -11.22
C LYS A 57 14.53 6.13 -10.24
N GLY A 58 13.84 5.52 -9.28
CA GLY A 58 14.48 4.67 -8.28
C GLY A 58 15.22 5.44 -7.19
N SER A 59 14.83 6.68 -6.92
CA SER A 59 15.40 7.47 -5.82
C SER A 59 15.39 6.69 -4.51
N ALA A 60 16.52 6.66 -3.81
CA ALA A 60 16.65 5.99 -2.52
C ALA A 60 15.68 6.57 -1.48
N SER A 61 15.50 7.88 -1.50
CA SER A 61 14.57 8.59 -0.62
C SER A 61 13.12 8.14 -0.85
N ASP A 62 12.70 8.04 -2.11
CA ASP A 62 11.37 7.59 -2.46
C ASP A 62 11.16 6.11 -2.12
N ALA A 63 12.18 5.28 -2.39
CA ALA A 63 12.13 3.86 -2.05
C ALA A 63 11.99 3.64 -0.54
N GLN A 64 12.69 4.43 0.27
CA GLN A 64 12.55 4.38 1.73
C GLN A 64 11.16 4.81 2.17
N HIS A 65 10.59 5.82 1.53
CA HIS A 65 9.23 6.27 1.82
C HIS A 65 8.21 5.17 1.52
N LEU A 66 8.36 4.50 0.38
CA LEU A 66 7.48 3.38 0.00
C LEU A 66 7.56 2.23 1.01
N ALA A 67 8.78 1.85 1.42
CA ALA A 67 8.96 0.80 2.41
C ALA A 67 8.38 1.18 3.77
N LYS A 68 8.58 2.41 4.19
CA LYS A 68 8.04 2.92 5.45
C LYS A 68 6.51 2.92 5.43
N PHE A 69 5.93 3.35 4.33
CA PHE A 69 4.48 3.35 4.16
C PHE A 69 3.93 1.92 4.19
N ALA A 70 4.56 0.98 3.48
CA ALA A 70 4.14 -0.41 3.46
C ALA A 70 4.15 -1.04 4.86
N ARG A 71 5.21 -0.79 5.64
CA ARG A 71 5.27 -1.26 7.04
C ARG A 71 4.18 -0.63 7.89
N HIS A 72 3.88 0.64 7.65
CA HIS A 72 2.82 1.34 8.35
C HIS A 72 1.45 0.71 8.04
N ILE A 73 1.20 0.36 6.79
CA ILE A 73 -0.04 -0.30 6.39
C ILE A 73 -0.19 -1.66 7.07
N ASP A 74 0.87 -2.45 7.13
CA ASP A 74 0.84 -3.73 7.86
C ASP A 74 0.46 -3.53 9.32
N ARG A 75 1.03 -2.51 9.97
CA ARG A 75 0.74 -2.19 11.37
C ARG A 75 -0.70 -1.74 11.58
N VAL A 76 -1.19 -0.84 10.74
CA VAL A 76 -2.56 -0.33 10.85
C VAL A 76 -3.57 -1.44 10.59
N ARG A 77 -3.32 -2.28 9.61
CA ARG A 77 -4.17 -3.43 9.31
C ARG A 77 -4.18 -4.43 10.47
N ALA A 78 -3.03 -4.67 11.10
CA ALA A 78 -2.95 -5.54 12.26
C ALA A 78 -3.79 -5.01 13.43
N VAL A 79 -3.79 -3.70 13.66
CA VAL A 79 -4.67 -3.07 14.66
C VAL A 79 -6.13 -3.29 14.31
N ALA A 80 -6.49 -3.12 13.04
CA ALA A 80 -7.86 -3.35 12.56
C ALA A 80 -8.31 -4.79 12.82
N GLU A 81 -7.45 -5.75 12.50
CA GLU A 81 -7.75 -7.18 12.69
C GLU A 81 -7.85 -7.55 14.17
N LEU A 82 -7.04 -6.91 15.01
CA LEU A 82 -7.03 -7.19 16.44
C LEU A 82 -8.23 -6.59 17.18
N THR A 83 -8.60 -5.36 16.88
CA THR A 83 -9.61 -4.61 17.64
C THR A 83 -10.96 -4.51 16.94
N GLY A 84 -11.00 -4.55 15.60
CA GLY A 84 -12.21 -4.32 14.83
C GLY A 84 -12.83 -2.95 15.09
N ASN A 85 -12.07 -2.01 15.61
CA ASN A 85 -12.55 -0.70 16.04
C ASN A 85 -11.90 0.40 15.21
N TYR A 86 -12.72 1.13 14.47
CA TYR A 86 -12.25 2.19 13.59
C TYR A 86 -11.49 3.30 14.33
N ALA A 87 -11.92 3.65 15.53
CA ALA A 87 -11.23 4.68 16.32
C ALA A 87 -9.79 4.28 16.68
N ASP A 88 -9.57 2.99 16.96
CA ASP A 88 -8.23 2.46 17.24
C ASP A 88 -7.37 2.47 15.98
N VAL A 89 -7.95 2.08 14.84
CA VAL A 89 -7.27 2.11 13.55
C VAL A 89 -6.86 3.54 13.20
N ARG A 90 -7.76 4.49 13.39
CA ARG A 90 -7.48 5.90 13.11
C ARG A 90 -6.37 6.46 14.00
N ARG A 91 -6.32 6.06 15.27
CA ARG A 91 -5.23 6.46 16.18
C ARG A 91 -3.88 5.89 15.78
N ALA A 92 -3.87 4.68 15.22
CA ALA A 92 -2.64 4.02 14.78
C ALA A 92 -2.12 4.58 13.46
N CYS A 93 -2.96 5.25 12.68
CA CYS A 93 -2.59 5.73 11.35
C CYS A 93 -2.11 7.18 11.39
N TYR A 94 -0.91 7.41 10.84
CA TYR A 94 -0.29 8.75 10.77
C TYR A 94 -0.66 9.52 9.50
N TYR A 95 -1.33 8.87 8.55
CA TYR A 95 -1.70 9.48 7.28
C TYR A 95 -3.19 9.79 7.25
N PRO A 96 -3.63 10.73 6.41
CA PRO A 96 -5.07 10.94 6.20
C PRO A 96 -5.75 9.63 5.81
N MET A 97 -6.89 9.36 6.39
CA MET A 97 -7.64 8.14 6.11
C MET A 97 -9.14 8.39 6.20
N GLU A 98 -9.90 7.51 5.55
CA GLU A 98 -11.35 7.52 5.65
C GLU A 98 -11.87 6.09 5.72
N LEU A 99 -13.07 5.93 6.26
CA LEU A 99 -13.82 4.69 6.19
C LEU A 99 -14.98 4.91 5.22
N ARG A 100 -15.00 4.16 4.14
CA ARG A 100 -16.03 4.29 3.12
C ARG A 100 -16.42 2.91 2.58
N ASP A 101 -17.71 2.63 2.59
CA ASP A 101 -18.25 1.35 2.11
C ASP A 101 -17.59 0.13 2.77
N GLY A 102 -17.28 0.25 4.07
CA GLY A 102 -16.60 -0.82 4.81
C GLY A 102 -15.12 -0.94 4.56
N MET A 103 -14.55 -0.04 3.77
CA MET A 103 -13.11 -0.05 3.44
C MET A 103 -12.38 1.08 4.15
N VAL A 104 -11.24 0.75 4.75
CA VAL A 104 -10.30 1.75 5.27
C VAL A 104 -9.43 2.20 4.09
N ARG A 105 -9.45 3.49 3.80
CA ARG A 105 -8.72 4.09 2.68
C ARG A 105 -7.69 5.07 3.23
N ILE A 106 -6.42 4.90 2.87
CA ILE A 106 -5.30 5.67 3.42
C ILE A 106 -4.61 6.43 2.29
N PHE A 107 -4.35 7.71 2.53
CA PHE A 107 -3.80 8.64 1.55
C PHE A 107 -2.46 9.19 2.04
N SER A 108 -1.38 8.87 1.34
CA SER A 108 -0.04 9.38 1.67
C SER A 108 0.51 10.35 0.62
N GLY A 109 -0.25 10.59 -0.45
CA GLY A 109 0.20 11.41 -1.56
C GLY A 109 1.05 10.67 -2.59
N LEU A 110 1.13 9.33 -2.49
CA LEU A 110 1.85 8.52 -3.48
C LEU A 110 1.15 8.54 -4.84
N ASN A 111 -0.18 8.42 -4.83
CA ASN A 111 -0.98 8.63 -6.03
C ASN A 111 -1.36 10.10 -6.10
N ARG A 112 -1.19 10.70 -7.25
CA ARG A 112 -1.43 12.14 -7.43
C ARG A 112 -2.90 12.51 -7.42
N SER A 113 -3.78 11.56 -7.66
CA SER A 113 -5.21 11.77 -7.59
C SER A 113 -5.69 11.65 -6.15
N CYS A 114 -6.36 12.68 -5.66
CA CYS A 114 -6.94 12.67 -4.31
C CYS A 114 -8.12 11.70 -4.16
N ASN A 115 -8.60 11.13 -5.27
CA ASN A 115 -9.69 10.16 -5.24
C ASN A 115 -9.21 8.72 -5.21
N VAL A 116 -7.90 8.50 -5.35
CA VAL A 116 -7.30 7.17 -5.35
C VAL A 116 -6.48 7.00 -4.08
N PRO A 117 -6.90 6.12 -3.16
CA PRO A 117 -6.10 5.87 -1.96
C PRO A 117 -4.80 5.16 -2.32
N ASP A 118 -3.77 5.40 -1.52
CA ASP A 118 -2.48 4.73 -1.69
C ASP A 118 -2.48 3.34 -1.07
N ALA A 119 -3.38 3.09 -0.13
CA ALA A 119 -3.63 1.79 0.45
C ALA A 119 -5.09 1.67 0.82
N GLU A 120 -5.62 0.45 0.77
CA GLU A 120 -7.01 0.17 1.06
C GLU A 120 -7.14 -1.26 1.56
N PHE A 121 -7.90 -1.45 2.63
CA PHE A 121 -8.22 -2.80 3.12
C PHE A 121 -9.60 -2.80 3.78
N PRO A 122 -10.29 -3.97 3.79
CA PRO A 122 -11.60 -4.05 4.43
C PRO A 122 -11.48 -3.88 5.94
N MET A 123 -12.38 -3.11 6.53
CA MET A 123 -12.49 -3.00 7.97
C MET A 123 -13.11 -4.30 8.51
N PRO A 124 -12.41 -5.05 9.35
CA PRO A 124 -12.97 -6.28 9.89
C PRO A 124 -14.20 -6.01 10.75
N VAL A 125 -15.22 -6.86 10.61
CA VAL A 125 -16.39 -6.84 11.48
C VAL A 125 -16.21 -7.99 12.45
N LEU A 126 -15.89 -7.65 13.69
CA LEU A 126 -15.78 -8.67 14.73
C LEU A 126 -17.18 -9.03 15.21
N ALA A 127 -17.49 -10.32 15.18
CA ALA A 127 -18.70 -10.84 15.78
C ALA A 127 -18.59 -10.67 17.29
N GLY A 128 -19.47 -9.85 17.85
CA GLY A 128 -19.34 -9.61 19.30
C GLY A 128 -20.62 -9.23 19.92
#